data_d4543e859b0de0e6753705ca517e87a4
#
_entry.id   d4543e859b0de0e6753705ca517e87a4
#
_cell.length_a   1.000
_cell.length_b   1.000
_cell.length_c   1.000
_cell.angle_alpha   90.00
_cell.angle_beta   90.00
_cell.angle_gamma   90.00
#
_symmetry.space_group_name_H-M   'P 1'
#
loop_
_entity.id
_entity.type
_entity.pdbx_description
1 polymer ?
#
loop_
_entity_poly.entity_id
_entity_poly.type
_entity_poly.pdbx_seq_one_letter_code
_entity_poly.pdbx_strand_id
1 'polypeptide(L)'
;MKISLIGAELEENLGLRYIASSLEQKGHLVEIVPFNSEYDVSPAVKHVKSFDPVLTCLSMVFTSRAGEFCNLAQALRDNGYNGHLNAGGHFAALNCEVLLNDFPAFDSVTLGEGEKIICELADYPDDLSQIAGLCYRQTDGSIAINPSSGNPDDLDALSFPKRTSFHEYYGKPIASILSSRGCWRNCAFCSINAWYKQGGGKKFRIRSVENIVAEMKELYFDHGIRIFNFQDDNFFLPKPDEAILRFKALRAELQREGVMDIAIAIKARPDSITKESIQVLDDLGLFRVFLGVENASENALRNLNRKCTIDQITNSLQVLNDFDVHIAYNLLMFEPDTIMDDIQINLRFMERHVNNPFNFCRAEAYAGTGLEAKLLSEDMLLGDYFGFDYRLKDPRSEAFHQIANYAFFDRNFSDSGLHYFNMQVDFSFQLLRRFYPEILTQTLRADVRNFIKRTNLDTYQWLSEIYDFVNSTNPANHTGIRDFAREMRERVDFRSNELHFQGENILRRLSDAYDRNSPAQKVPLPSPTAGDLLLRGMKPIPYRGLDISGELQMANREFLKSDDMDLFGIAPSVIPYNVFRNQMHQKR
;
A
#
# COMPACT_ATOMS: atom_id res chain seq x y z
N MET A 1 27.37 12.56 -12.89
CA MET A 1 26.20 13.21 -13.50
C MET A 1 25.26 13.70 -12.42
N LYS A 2 24.34 14.63 -12.73
CA LYS A 2 23.21 14.98 -11.87
C LYS A 2 22.00 14.12 -12.21
N ILE A 3 21.36 13.52 -11.22
CA ILE A 3 20.24 12.59 -11.39
C ILE A 3 19.14 12.93 -10.38
N SER A 4 17.91 13.07 -10.86
CA SER A 4 16.74 13.26 -10.00
C SER A 4 15.94 11.95 -9.90
N LEU A 5 15.61 11.54 -8.69
CA LEU A 5 14.73 10.42 -8.40
C LEU A 5 13.44 10.95 -7.79
N ILE A 6 12.31 10.76 -8.46
CA ILE A 6 11.02 11.35 -8.07
C ILE A 6 10.04 10.25 -7.68
N GLY A 7 9.43 10.35 -6.52
CA GLY A 7 8.42 9.40 -6.07
C GLY A 7 7.72 9.79 -4.79
N ALA A 8 6.78 8.97 -4.36
CA ALA A 8 6.09 9.17 -3.10
C ALA A 8 7.08 9.00 -1.93
N GLU A 9 7.08 9.99 -1.03
CA GLU A 9 7.92 10.06 0.17
C GLU A 9 7.08 10.34 1.44
N LEU A 10 5.83 9.88 1.44
CA LEU A 10 4.99 9.90 2.65
C LEU A 10 5.54 8.96 3.74
N GLU A 11 6.12 7.86 3.31
CA GLU A 11 7.03 6.99 4.05
C GLU A 11 8.34 6.93 3.26
N GLU A 12 9.41 6.43 3.88
CA GLU A 12 10.67 6.24 3.17
C GLU A 12 10.51 5.33 1.95
N ASN A 13 10.68 5.86 0.76
CA ASN A 13 10.66 5.09 -0.49
C ASN A 13 11.98 4.32 -0.64
N LEU A 14 12.05 3.13 -0.04
CA LEU A 14 13.28 2.33 -0.05
C LEU A 14 13.78 2.03 -1.46
N GLY A 15 12.89 1.85 -2.44
CA GLY A 15 13.30 1.62 -3.84
C GLY A 15 14.15 2.76 -4.38
N LEU A 16 13.68 4.01 -4.25
CA LEU A 16 14.45 5.19 -4.66
C LEU A 16 15.72 5.37 -3.84
N ARG A 17 15.67 5.06 -2.54
CA ARG A 17 16.79 5.25 -1.62
C ARG A 17 17.92 4.25 -1.86
N TYR A 18 17.62 3.00 -2.21
CA TYR A 18 18.62 2.01 -2.66
C TYR A 18 19.25 2.42 -4.00
N ILE A 19 18.45 2.90 -4.97
CA ILE A 19 18.94 3.42 -6.24
C ILE A 19 19.84 4.64 -6.00
N ALA A 20 19.46 5.56 -5.12
CA ALA A 20 20.26 6.73 -4.79
C ALA A 20 21.63 6.34 -4.22
N SER A 21 21.70 5.42 -3.26
CA SER A 21 22.96 4.94 -2.70
C SER A 21 23.85 4.27 -3.77
N SER A 22 23.25 3.45 -4.63
CA SER A 22 24.00 2.77 -5.70
C SER A 22 24.61 3.78 -6.71
N LEU A 23 23.88 4.82 -7.05
CA LEU A 23 24.35 5.90 -7.91
C LEU A 23 25.43 6.76 -7.24
N GLU A 24 25.26 7.11 -5.97
CA GLU A 24 26.24 7.90 -5.22
C GLU A 24 27.58 7.17 -5.05
N GLN A 25 27.56 5.84 -4.87
CA GLN A 25 28.79 5.03 -4.86
C GLN A 25 29.56 5.09 -6.19
N LYS A 26 28.86 5.33 -7.29
CA LYS A 26 29.48 5.55 -8.60
C LYS A 26 29.87 7.01 -8.86
N GLY A 27 29.72 7.88 -7.88
CA GLY A 27 30.12 9.29 -7.95
C GLY A 27 29.11 10.20 -8.65
N HIS A 28 27.86 9.77 -8.81
CA HIS A 28 26.79 10.63 -9.31
C HIS A 28 26.25 11.53 -8.19
N LEU A 29 25.78 12.72 -8.58
CA LEU A 29 25.06 13.63 -7.66
C LEU A 29 23.57 13.35 -7.75
N VAL A 30 22.96 12.86 -6.66
CA VAL A 30 21.59 12.35 -6.65
C VAL A 30 20.71 13.12 -5.69
N GLU A 31 19.56 13.58 -6.18
CA GLU A 31 18.52 14.17 -5.35
C GLU A 31 17.22 13.35 -5.43
N ILE A 32 16.62 13.12 -4.26
CA ILE A 32 15.30 12.51 -4.14
C ILE A 32 14.28 13.64 -4.00
N VAL A 33 13.31 13.68 -4.91
CA VAL A 33 12.27 14.71 -4.98
C VAL A 33 10.93 14.09 -4.57
N PRO A 34 10.34 14.52 -3.46
CA PRO A 34 9.03 14.05 -3.04
C PRO A 34 7.94 14.41 -4.06
N PHE A 35 7.12 13.42 -4.39
CA PHE A 35 5.93 13.59 -5.22
C PHE A 35 4.77 12.80 -4.58
N ASN A 36 4.08 13.46 -3.66
CA ASN A 36 3.06 12.83 -2.80
C ASN A 36 1.64 13.03 -3.33
N SER A 37 1.44 13.98 -4.23
CA SER A 37 0.14 14.32 -4.81
C SER A 37 0.30 15.09 -6.13
N GLU A 38 -0.79 15.28 -6.85
CA GLU A 38 -0.85 16.12 -8.05
C GLU A 38 -0.44 17.59 -7.78
N TYR A 39 -0.62 18.07 -6.55
CA TYR A 39 -0.19 19.43 -6.16
C TYR A 39 1.33 19.59 -6.15
N ASP A 40 2.08 18.49 -6.15
CA ASP A 40 3.55 18.49 -6.18
C ASP A 40 4.12 18.63 -7.61
N VAL A 41 3.30 18.63 -8.66
CA VAL A 41 3.76 18.78 -10.07
C VAL A 41 4.58 20.06 -10.24
N SER A 42 4.04 21.22 -9.85
CA SER A 42 4.75 22.49 -10.01
C SER A 42 6.04 22.57 -9.17
N PRO A 43 6.06 22.21 -7.88
CA PRO A 43 7.30 22.09 -7.11
C PRO A 43 8.34 21.16 -7.73
N ALA A 44 7.93 19.97 -8.19
CA ALA A 44 8.85 19.00 -8.80
C ALA A 44 9.46 19.52 -10.11
N VAL A 45 8.65 20.11 -10.99
CA VAL A 45 9.11 20.75 -12.23
C VAL A 45 10.11 21.87 -11.93
N LYS A 46 9.81 22.74 -10.97
CA LYS A 46 10.72 23.82 -10.55
C LYS A 46 12.03 23.26 -10.02
N HIS A 47 11.98 22.21 -9.23
CA HIS A 47 13.16 21.55 -8.67
C HIS A 47 14.03 20.94 -9.78
N VAL A 48 13.47 20.13 -10.67
CA VAL A 48 14.18 19.52 -11.80
C VAL A 48 14.82 20.60 -12.68
N LYS A 49 14.10 21.68 -12.96
CA LYS A 49 14.62 22.80 -13.75
C LYS A 49 15.81 23.53 -13.08
N SER A 50 15.80 23.67 -11.75
CA SER A 50 16.88 24.31 -11.01
C SER A 50 18.08 23.40 -10.80
N PHE A 51 17.87 22.12 -10.60
CA PHE A 51 18.91 21.11 -10.43
C PHE A 51 19.55 20.73 -11.76
N ASP A 52 18.80 20.80 -12.86
CA ASP A 52 19.22 20.50 -14.24
C ASP A 52 19.87 19.09 -14.36
N PRO A 53 19.13 18.01 -14.05
CA PRO A 53 19.63 16.65 -14.15
C PRO A 53 19.65 16.17 -15.60
N VAL A 54 20.61 15.32 -15.94
CA VAL A 54 20.67 14.64 -17.25
C VAL A 54 19.76 13.41 -17.30
N LEU A 55 19.43 12.84 -16.15
CA LEU A 55 18.54 11.70 -15.98
C LEU A 55 17.55 11.98 -14.86
N THR A 56 16.26 11.77 -15.12
CA THR A 56 15.19 11.84 -14.14
C THR A 56 14.44 10.51 -14.14
N CYS A 57 14.31 9.88 -12.97
CA CYS A 57 13.62 8.62 -12.79
C CYS A 57 12.35 8.82 -11.95
N LEU A 58 11.19 8.34 -12.44
CA LEU A 58 9.92 8.42 -11.77
C LEU A 58 9.52 7.04 -11.22
N SER A 59 9.23 6.96 -9.91
CA SER A 59 8.83 5.72 -9.21
C SER A 59 7.32 5.50 -9.28
N MET A 60 6.85 4.85 -10.34
CA MET A 60 5.44 4.55 -10.62
C MET A 60 5.07 3.17 -10.08
N VAL A 61 4.82 3.07 -8.78
CA VAL A 61 4.53 1.79 -8.12
C VAL A 61 3.04 1.44 -8.18
N PHE A 62 2.16 2.44 -7.98
CA PHE A 62 0.72 2.25 -7.80
C PHE A 62 -0.07 2.68 -9.03
N THR A 63 -0.99 1.80 -9.45
CA THR A 63 -1.92 2.05 -10.55
C THR A 63 -2.75 3.32 -10.30
N SER A 64 -3.26 3.50 -9.10
CA SER A 64 -4.09 4.65 -8.71
C SER A 64 -3.39 6.02 -8.86
N ARG A 65 -2.06 6.05 -8.85
CA ARG A 65 -1.26 7.28 -8.98
C ARG A 65 -0.57 7.42 -10.33
N ALA A 66 -0.73 6.42 -11.21
CA ALA A 66 -0.02 6.39 -12.48
C ALA A 66 -0.31 7.61 -13.36
N GLY A 67 -1.56 8.06 -13.41
CA GLY A 67 -1.96 9.26 -14.14
C GLY A 67 -1.26 10.54 -13.66
N GLU A 68 -1.08 10.70 -12.34
CA GLU A 68 -0.36 11.83 -11.76
C GLU A 68 1.10 11.88 -12.25
N PHE A 69 1.78 10.72 -12.30
CA PHE A 69 3.15 10.61 -12.81
C PHE A 69 3.25 10.84 -14.32
N CYS A 70 2.25 10.41 -15.10
CA CYS A 70 2.16 10.73 -16.52
C CYS A 70 2.00 12.24 -16.74
N ASN A 71 1.18 12.91 -15.93
CA ASN A 71 1.02 14.37 -15.95
C ASN A 71 2.33 15.08 -15.56
N LEU A 72 3.05 14.58 -14.55
CA LEU A 72 4.36 15.13 -14.18
C LEU A 72 5.36 14.98 -15.32
N ALA A 73 5.43 13.81 -15.98
CA ALA A 73 6.31 13.57 -17.10
C ALA A 73 6.05 14.57 -18.25
N GLN A 74 4.78 14.77 -18.61
CA GLN A 74 4.38 15.74 -19.62
C GLN A 74 4.72 17.17 -19.19
N ALA A 75 4.42 17.54 -17.95
CA ALA A 75 4.76 18.86 -17.43
C ALA A 75 6.26 19.15 -17.44
N LEU A 76 7.12 18.17 -17.17
CA LEU A 76 8.57 18.31 -17.30
C LEU A 76 8.95 18.64 -18.74
N ARG A 77 8.41 17.93 -19.75
CA ARG A 77 8.66 18.19 -21.17
C ARG A 77 8.18 19.57 -21.60
N ASP A 78 6.96 19.93 -21.22
CA ASP A 78 6.36 21.24 -21.55
C ASP A 78 7.14 22.42 -20.95
N ASN A 79 7.87 22.18 -19.86
CA ASN A 79 8.76 23.16 -19.23
C ASN A 79 10.22 23.08 -19.68
N GLY A 80 10.50 22.35 -20.78
CA GLY A 80 11.78 22.33 -21.47
C GLY A 80 12.81 21.34 -20.92
N TYR A 81 12.39 20.34 -20.13
CA TYR A 81 13.28 19.26 -19.72
C TYR A 81 13.61 18.35 -20.92
N ASN A 82 14.87 18.30 -21.31
CA ASN A 82 15.37 17.51 -22.43
C ASN A 82 16.27 16.33 -22.01
N GLY A 83 16.51 16.15 -20.71
CA GLY A 83 17.23 14.99 -20.19
C GLY A 83 16.44 13.69 -20.37
N HIS A 84 17.09 12.56 -20.12
CA HIS A 84 16.45 11.25 -20.22
C HIS A 84 15.41 11.07 -19.09
N LEU A 85 14.18 10.70 -19.45
CA LEU A 85 13.08 10.47 -18.51
C LEU A 85 12.73 9.00 -18.45
N ASN A 86 13.10 8.35 -17.33
CA ASN A 86 12.84 6.94 -17.06
C ASN A 86 11.66 6.76 -16.11
N ALA A 87 10.82 5.78 -16.36
CA ALA A 87 9.82 5.29 -15.39
C ALA A 87 10.25 3.95 -14.81
N GLY A 88 9.92 3.70 -13.55
CA GLY A 88 10.18 2.42 -12.88
C GLY A 88 9.10 2.11 -11.84
N GLY A 89 9.22 0.95 -11.19
CA GLY A 89 8.24 0.44 -10.23
C GLY A 89 7.21 -0.51 -10.86
N HIS A 90 6.35 -1.08 -10.03
CA HIS A 90 5.47 -2.18 -10.45
C HIS A 90 4.54 -1.81 -11.61
N PHE A 91 3.86 -0.66 -11.52
CA PHE A 91 2.94 -0.23 -12.56
C PHE A 91 3.66 -0.02 -13.90
N ALA A 92 4.72 0.79 -13.91
CA ALA A 92 5.44 1.10 -15.13
C ALA A 92 6.04 -0.15 -15.77
N ALA A 93 6.68 -1.01 -14.97
CA ALA A 93 7.31 -2.21 -15.47
C ALA A 93 6.31 -3.18 -16.10
N LEU A 94 5.18 -3.45 -15.43
CA LEU A 94 4.17 -4.39 -15.91
C LEU A 94 3.39 -3.88 -17.14
N ASN A 95 3.46 -2.57 -17.43
CA ASN A 95 2.77 -1.93 -18.54
C ASN A 95 3.73 -1.21 -19.50
N CYS A 96 5.00 -1.60 -19.57
CA CYS A 96 6.09 -0.82 -20.17
C CYS A 96 5.85 -0.44 -21.64
N GLU A 97 5.43 -1.38 -22.50
CA GLU A 97 5.20 -1.10 -23.93
C GLU A 97 4.03 -0.15 -24.14
N VAL A 98 2.88 -0.41 -23.51
CA VAL A 98 1.68 0.43 -23.66
C VAL A 98 1.93 1.82 -23.05
N LEU A 99 2.63 1.91 -21.92
CA LEU A 99 2.98 3.18 -21.29
C LEU A 99 3.87 4.03 -22.20
N LEU A 100 4.92 3.46 -22.79
CA LEU A 100 5.78 4.18 -23.72
C LEU A 100 5.06 4.57 -25.01
N ASN A 101 4.16 3.74 -25.53
CA ASN A 101 3.38 4.08 -26.71
C ASN A 101 2.41 5.24 -26.45
N ASP A 102 1.73 5.23 -25.32
CA ASP A 102 0.70 6.23 -25.00
C ASP A 102 1.30 7.56 -24.48
N PHE A 103 2.47 7.51 -23.85
CA PHE A 103 3.14 8.69 -23.25
C PHE A 103 4.55 8.91 -23.81
N PRO A 104 4.66 9.63 -24.94
CA PRO A 104 5.95 9.95 -25.55
C PRO A 104 6.90 10.79 -24.67
N ALA A 105 6.40 11.32 -23.55
CA ALA A 105 7.22 12.03 -22.58
C ALA A 105 8.28 11.13 -21.93
N PHE A 106 8.02 9.82 -21.81
CA PHE A 106 8.97 8.84 -21.30
C PHE A 106 9.89 8.32 -22.41
N ASP A 107 11.18 8.21 -22.12
CA ASP A 107 12.18 7.62 -23.00
C ASP A 107 12.37 6.12 -22.74
N SER A 108 12.27 5.71 -21.47
CA SER A 108 12.45 4.31 -21.08
C SER A 108 11.69 3.91 -19.82
N VAL A 109 11.58 2.58 -19.61
CA VAL A 109 11.02 1.95 -18.41
C VAL A 109 11.97 0.88 -17.91
N THR A 110 12.27 0.91 -16.60
CA THR A 110 13.08 -0.09 -15.91
C THR A 110 12.23 -1.31 -15.53
N LEU A 111 12.68 -2.52 -15.91
CA LEU A 111 12.02 -3.79 -15.66
C LEU A 111 12.68 -4.53 -14.49
N GLY A 112 12.02 -4.59 -13.34
CA GLY A 112 12.56 -5.22 -12.13
C GLY A 112 13.27 -4.24 -11.19
N GLU A 113 14.29 -4.71 -10.48
CA GLU A 113 15.03 -3.90 -9.50
C GLU A 113 15.96 -2.90 -10.19
N GLY A 114 15.85 -1.63 -9.77
CA GLY A 114 16.45 -0.52 -10.49
C GLY A 114 17.92 -0.24 -10.17
N GLU A 115 18.49 -0.76 -9.10
CA GLU A 115 19.81 -0.36 -8.60
C GLU A 115 20.92 -0.51 -9.64
N LYS A 116 20.94 -1.67 -10.32
CA LYS A 116 21.92 -1.91 -11.39
C LYS A 116 21.53 -1.19 -12.70
N ILE A 117 20.26 -1.31 -13.09
CA ILE A 117 19.76 -0.82 -14.39
C ILE A 117 19.90 0.69 -14.49
N ILE A 118 19.53 1.44 -13.44
CA ILE A 118 19.64 2.91 -13.44
C ILE A 118 21.11 3.35 -13.39
N CYS A 119 21.99 2.61 -12.72
CA CYS A 119 23.42 2.85 -12.78
C CYS A 119 23.98 2.66 -14.21
N GLU A 120 23.58 1.58 -14.90
CA GLU A 120 23.97 1.34 -16.29
C GLU A 120 23.39 2.41 -17.22
N LEU A 121 22.15 2.86 -17.01
CA LEU A 121 21.53 3.95 -17.76
C LEU A 121 22.28 5.28 -17.57
N ALA A 122 22.79 5.56 -16.38
CA ALA A 122 23.62 6.71 -16.11
C ALA A 122 25.01 6.60 -16.77
N ASP A 123 25.62 5.41 -16.77
CA ASP A 123 26.96 5.17 -17.31
C ASP A 123 26.97 5.10 -18.86
N TYR A 124 25.89 4.61 -19.49
CA TYR A 124 25.76 4.37 -20.93
C TYR A 124 24.52 5.01 -21.56
N PRO A 125 24.34 6.33 -21.46
CA PRO A 125 23.09 7.00 -21.89
C PRO A 125 22.87 6.94 -23.41
N ASP A 126 23.95 6.75 -24.21
CA ASP A 126 23.91 6.76 -25.67
C ASP A 126 23.71 5.37 -26.30
N ASP A 127 23.78 4.27 -25.49
CA ASP A 127 23.60 2.90 -26.00
C ASP A 127 22.67 2.09 -25.10
N LEU A 128 21.39 2.38 -25.22
CA LEU A 128 20.33 1.71 -24.42
C LEU A 128 20.18 0.23 -24.76
N SER A 129 20.68 -0.21 -25.93
CA SER A 129 20.56 -1.60 -26.39
C SER A 129 21.37 -2.59 -25.52
N GLN A 130 22.37 -2.12 -24.79
CA GLN A 130 23.23 -2.93 -23.93
C GLN A 130 22.70 -3.06 -22.50
N ILE A 131 21.68 -2.28 -22.12
CA ILE A 131 21.18 -2.24 -20.75
C ILE A 131 20.11 -3.32 -20.56
N ALA A 132 20.49 -4.41 -19.91
CA ALA A 132 19.58 -5.52 -19.64
C ALA A 132 18.43 -5.09 -18.71
N GLY A 133 17.20 -5.49 -19.05
CA GLY A 133 16.00 -5.15 -18.27
C GLY A 133 15.51 -3.72 -18.52
N LEU A 134 15.84 -3.12 -19.64
CA LEU A 134 15.32 -1.82 -20.06
C LEU A 134 14.33 -1.98 -21.22
N CYS A 135 13.15 -1.38 -21.09
CA CYS A 135 12.23 -1.13 -22.18
C CYS A 135 12.38 0.33 -22.59
N TYR A 136 12.60 0.62 -23.88
CA TYR A 136 12.95 1.97 -24.31
C TYR A 136 12.48 2.28 -25.73
N ARG A 137 12.36 3.57 -26.03
CA ARG A 137 12.03 4.08 -27.37
C ARG A 137 13.29 4.18 -28.22
N GLN A 138 13.25 3.54 -29.38
CA GLN A 138 14.31 3.64 -30.39
C GLN A 138 14.23 4.96 -31.17
N THR A 139 15.27 5.28 -31.91
CA THR A 139 15.35 6.51 -32.72
C THR A 139 14.31 6.56 -33.84
N ASP A 140 13.81 5.41 -34.30
CA ASP A 140 12.74 5.32 -35.31
C ASP A 140 11.34 5.40 -34.68
N GLY A 141 11.25 5.54 -33.34
CA GLY A 141 10.01 5.62 -32.58
C GLY A 141 9.44 4.26 -32.12
N SER A 142 9.99 3.14 -32.57
CA SER A 142 9.59 1.81 -32.11
C SER A 142 10.03 1.55 -30.66
N ILE A 143 9.33 0.64 -29.98
CA ILE A 143 9.68 0.24 -28.61
C ILE A 143 10.49 -1.06 -28.65
N ALA A 144 11.62 -1.06 -27.97
CA ALA A 144 12.48 -2.23 -27.77
C ALA A 144 12.49 -2.66 -26.30
N ILE A 145 12.56 -3.97 -26.06
CA ILE A 145 12.71 -4.56 -24.74
C ILE A 145 13.99 -5.39 -24.69
N ASN A 146 14.92 -5.00 -23.86
CA ASN A 146 16.08 -5.81 -23.57
C ASN A 146 15.74 -6.86 -22.52
N PRO A 147 16.04 -8.14 -22.74
CA PRO A 147 15.85 -9.18 -21.76
C PRO A 147 16.51 -8.82 -20.41
N SER A 148 15.83 -9.09 -19.31
CA SER A 148 16.43 -8.89 -17.99
C SER A 148 17.58 -9.89 -17.73
N SER A 149 18.65 -9.42 -17.09
CA SER A 149 19.73 -10.28 -16.59
C SER A 149 19.40 -10.98 -15.26
N GLY A 150 18.21 -10.75 -14.73
CA GLY A 150 17.75 -11.22 -13.43
C GLY A 150 18.03 -10.21 -12.30
N ASN A 151 17.15 -10.24 -11.29
CA ASN A 151 17.36 -9.45 -10.07
C ASN A 151 18.58 -10.01 -9.29
N PRO A 152 19.34 -9.17 -8.57
CA PRO A 152 20.51 -9.61 -7.80
C PRO A 152 20.15 -10.72 -6.81
N ASP A 153 20.89 -11.82 -6.80
CA ASP A 153 20.68 -12.93 -5.85
C ASP A 153 21.14 -12.58 -4.44
N ASP A 154 22.25 -11.84 -4.34
CA ASP A 154 22.86 -11.39 -3.09
C ASP A 154 22.36 -9.98 -2.72
N LEU A 155 21.51 -9.90 -1.71
CA LEU A 155 21.00 -8.63 -1.19
C LEU A 155 22.00 -7.93 -0.26
N ASP A 156 22.97 -8.63 0.29
CA ASP A 156 23.99 -8.07 1.18
C ASP A 156 25.03 -7.24 0.42
N ALA A 157 25.14 -7.48 -0.90
CA ALA A 157 25.99 -6.68 -1.78
C ALA A 157 25.43 -5.28 -2.07
N LEU A 158 24.16 -5.04 -1.76
CA LEU A 158 23.55 -3.72 -1.94
C LEU A 158 23.99 -2.79 -0.80
N SER A 159 24.32 -1.54 -1.14
CA SER A 159 24.54 -0.49 -0.14
C SER A 159 23.26 -0.25 0.66
N PHE A 160 23.40 0.15 1.92
CA PHE A 160 22.25 0.59 2.70
C PHE A 160 21.57 1.79 2.02
N PRO A 161 20.24 1.90 2.11
CA PRO A 161 19.50 2.95 1.43
C PRO A 161 19.86 4.33 1.98
N LYS A 162 19.93 5.33 1.08
CA LYS A 162 20.20 6.73 1.45
C LYS A 162 19.19 7.22 2.49
N ARG A 163 19.70 7.78 3.59
CA ARG A 163 18.87 8.35 4.65
C ARG A 163 18.94 9.87 4.62
N THR A 164 17.79 10.54 4.70
CA THR A 164 17.73 12.01 4.65
C THR A 164 17.01 12.60 5.86
N SER A 165 15.86 12.07 6.21
CA SER A 165 15.03 12.50 7.34
C SER A 165 14.19 11.33 7.82
N PHE A 166 13.75 11.39 9.07
CA PHE A 166 12.93 10.34 9.69
C PHE A 166 11.67 10.96 10.30
N HIS A 167 10.55 10.26 10.16
CA HIS A 167 9.35 10.57 10.92
C HIS A 167 9.53 10.16 12.38
N GLU A 168 8.73 10.75 13.25
CA GLU A 168 8.80 10.51 14.69
C GLU A 168 7.41 10.29 15.27
N TYR A 169 7.31 9.33 16.19
CA TYR A 169 6.10 9.04 16.96
C TYR A 169 6.42 9.07 18.44
N TYR A 170 5.77 9.96 19.18
CA TYR A 170 5.98 10.07 20.63
C TYR A 170 7.47 10.13 21.03
N GLY A 171 8.25 10.97 20.36
CA GLY A 171 9.68 11.12 20.60
C GLY A 171 10.54 9.93 20.16
N LYS A 172 10.01 9.00 19.36
CA LYS A 172 10.73 7.84 18.83
C LYS A 172 10.79 7.89 17.31
N PRO A 173 11.96 8.13 16.70
CA PRO A 173 12.10 8.12 15.26
C PRO A 173 11.88 6.71 14.68
N ILE A 174 11.29 6.66 13.47
CA ILE A 174 11.01 5.45 12.72
C ILE A 174 11.83 5.39 11.43
N ALA A 175 12.35 4.22 11.10
CA ALA A 175 12.95 3.93 9.80
C ALA A 175 12.32 2.70 9.16
N SER A 176 12.19 2.74 7.84
CA SER A 176 11.84 1.57 7.03
C SER A 176 13.09 0.74 6.74
N ILE A 177 12.96 -0.58 6.77
CA ILE A 177 14.04 -1.54 6.52
C ILE A 177 13.52 -2.74 5.73
N LEU A 178 14.39 -3.45 5.03
CA LEU A 178 14.09 -4.72 4.37
C LEU A 178 14.96 -5.83 4.96
N SER A 179 14.37 -6.98 5.27
CA SER A 179 15.09 -8.21 5.58
C SER A 179 15.08 -9.19 4.43
N SER A 180 14.16 -9.00 3.49
CA SER A 180 13.98 -9.82 2.29
C SER A 180 13.36 -9.03 1.15
N ARG A 181 13.43 -9.56 -0.06
CA ARG A 181 12.70 -9.07 -1.23
C ARG A 181 11.94 -10.18 -1.91
N GLY A 182 10.72 -9.87 -2.33
CA GLY A 182 9.81 -10.80 -2.97
C GLY A 182 9.02 -11.66 -2.01
N CYS A 183 8.21 -12.55 -2.56
CA CYS A 183 7.37 -13.46 -1.80
C CYS A 183 7.43 -14.86 -2.41
N TRP A 184 7.56 -15.87 -1.56
CA TRP A 184 7.60 -17.26 -2.00
C TRP A 184 6.23 -17.85 -2.39
N ARG A 185 5.13 -17.15 -2.11
CA ARG A 185 3.76 -17.53 -2.52
C ARG A 185 3.40 -16.98 -3.90
N ASN A 186 2.24 -17.40 -4.42
CA ASN A 186 1.77 -17.07 -5.77
C ASN A 186 0.27 -16.77 -5.78
N CYS A 187 -0.14 -15.79 -4.97
CA CYS A 187 -1.55 -15.36 -4.90
C CYS A 187 -1.98 -14.76 -6.24
N ALA A 188 -3.19 -15.11 -6.72
CA ALA A 188 -3.65 -14.78 -8.05
C ALA A 188 -3.81 -13.26 -8.30
N PHE A 189 -4.09 -12.48 -7.27
CA PHE A 189 -4.31 -11.03 -7.35
C PHE A 189 -3.03 -10.20 -7.19
N CYS A 190 -1.91 -10.81 -6.73
CA CYS A 190 -0.76 -10.07 -6.24
C CYS A 190 0.22 -9.71 -7.37
N SER A 191 0.42 -8.41 -7.61
CA SER A 191 1.35 -7.87 -8.61
C SER A 191 2.83 -8.16 -8.30
N ILE A 192 3.20 -8.38 -7.04
CA ILE A 192 4.57 -8.70 -6.62
C ILE A 192 5.14 -9.88 -7.42
N ASN A 193 4.34 -10.94 -7.57
CA ASN A 193 4.79 -12.12 -8.31
C ASN A 193 5.00 -11.86 -9.81
N ALA A 194 4.10 -11.09 -10.42
CA ALA A 194 4.20 -10.71 -11.82
C ALA A 194 5.46 -9.87 -12.06
N TRP A 195 5.70 -8.90 -11.20
CA TRP A 195 6.85 -8.01 -11.29
C TRP A 195 8.19 -8.73 -11.10
N TYR A 196 8.32 -9.59 -10.07
CA TYR A 196 9.56 -10.37 -9.89
C TYR A 196 9.77 -11.40 -11.01
N LYS A 197 8.70 -11.95 -11.58
CA LYS A 197 8.81 -12.84 -12.75
C LYS A 197 9.35 -12.07 -13.98
N GLN A 198 8.91 -10.84 -14.20
CA GLN A 198 9.39 -9.97 -15.28
C GLN A 198 10.86 -9.60 -15.09
N GLY A 199 11.26 -9.21 -13.88
CA GLY A 199 12.64 -8.90 -13.54
C GLY A 199 13.58 -10.11 -13.60
N GLY A 200 13.06 -11.34 -13.56
CA GLY A 200 13.85 -12.58 -13.60
C GLY A 200 14.64 -12.86 -12.32
N GLY A 201 15.34 -14.00 -12.30
CA GLY A 201 16.12 -14.46 -11.16
C GLY A 201 15.28 -15.10 -10.06
N LYS A 202 15.84 -15.19 -8.84
CA LYS A 202 15.12 -15.77 -7.68
C LYS A 202 14.01 -14.85 -7.22
N LYS A 203 12.82 -15.42 -7.11
CA LYS A 203 11.60 -14.72 -6.71
C LYS A 203 11.62 -14.25 -5.24
N PHE A 204 12.28 -14.96 -4.35
CA PHE A 204 12.39 -14.65 -2.93
C PHE A 204 13.85 -14.75 -2.49
N ARG A 205 14.37 -13.68 -1.91
CA ARG A 205 15.76 -13.53 -1.47
C ARG A 205 15.79 -12.86 -0.12
N ILE A 206 16.77 -13.22 0.69
CA ILE A 206 16.95 -12.73 2.06
C ILE A 206 18.32 -12.09 2.23
N ARG A 207 18.40 -11.10 3.09
CA ARG A 207 19.66 -10.57 3.62
C ARG A 207 20.17 -11.46 4.75
N SER A 208 21.45 -11.47 5.02
CA SER A 208 21.98 -12.11 6.23
C SER A 208 21.52 -11.38 7.49
N VAL A 209 21.55 -12.04 8.63
CA VAL A 209 21.24 -11.45 9.93
C VAL A 209 22.25 -10.34 10.26
N GLU A 210 23.52 -10.60 9.97
CA GLU A 210 24.63 -9.69 10.19
C GLU A 210 24.46 -8.37 9.40
N ASN A 211 24.03 -8.48 8.14
CA ASN A 211 23.81 -7.32 7.29
C ASN A 211 22.60 -6.49 7.76
N ILE A 212 21.49 -7.14 8.19
CA ILE A 212 20.34 -6.45 8.77
C ILE A 212 20.74 -5.71 10.06
N VAL A 213 21.46 -6.40 10.95
CA VAL A 213 21.89 -5.83 12.23
C VAL A 213 22.86 -4.68 12.04
N ALA A 214 23.76 -4.75 11.05
CA ALA A 214 24.67 -3.66 10.72
C ALA A 214 23.91 -2.37 10.36
N GLU A 215 22.87 -2.48 9.50
CA GLU A 215 22.01 -1.34 9.16
C GLU A 215 21.19 -0.84 10.36
N MET A 216 20.59 -1.76 11.12
CA MET A 216 19.82 -1.38 12.32
C MET A 216 20.70 -0.70 13.37
N LYS A 217 21.96 -1.13 13.53
CA LYS A 217 22.94 -0.53 14.44
C LYS A 217 23.28 0.91 14.03
N GLU A 218 23.58 1.15 12.76
CA GLU A 218 23.81 2.49 12.21
C GLU A 218 22.60 3.39 12.48
N LEU A 219 21.40 2.95 12.10
CA LEU A 219 20.16 3.69 12.33
C LEU A 219 19.89 3.97 13.82
N TYR A 220 20.19 3.02 14.70
CA TYR A 220 19.96 3.14 16.14
C TYR A 220 20.91 4.13 16.80
N PHE A 221 22.22 4.05 16.52
CA PHE A 221 23.22 4.87 17.19
C PHE A 221 23.42 6.23 16.53
N ASP A 222 23.42 6.30 15.20
CA ASP A 222 23.74 7.52 14.47
C ASP A 222 22.52 8.40 14.26
N HIS A 223 21.31 7.78 14.18
CA HIS A 223 20.05 8.49 13.91
C HIS A 223 19.02 8.38 15.04
N GLY A 224 19.32 7.66 16.10
CA GLY A 224 18.40 7.52 17.25
C GLY A 224 17.16 6.70 16.98
N ILE A 225 17.10 5.91 15.89
CA ILE A 225 15.92 5.13 15.51
C ILE A 225 15.56 4.13 16.61
N ARG A 226 14.26 4.06 16.92
CA ARG A 226 13.70 3.12 17.90
C ARG A 226 12.57 2.29 17.32
N ILE A 227 11.97 2.71 16.21
CA ILE A 227 10.90 2.00 15.53
C ILE A 227 11.43 1.54 14.17
N PHE A 228 11.40 0.23 13.90
CA PHE A 228 11.82 -0.37 12.64
C PHE A 228 10.62 -0.98 11.93
N ASN A 229 10.28 -0.42 10.75
CA ASN A 229 9.19 -0.91 9.93
C ASN A 229 9.75 -1.80 8.82
N PHE A 230 9.62 -3.12 8.96
CA PHE A 230 10.04 -4.06 7.94
C PHE A 230 9.05 -4.04 6.77
N GLN A 231 9.50 -3.50 5.62
CA GLN A 231 8.69 -3.35 4.40
C GLN A 231 8.70 -4.60 3.51
N ASP A 232 9.18 -5.72 4.02
CA ASP A 232 9.18 -7.01 3.33
C ASP A 232 7.79 -7.35 2.76
N ASP A 233 7.73 -7.98 1.59
CA ASP A 233 6.47 -8.51 1.04
C ASP A 233 5.92 -9.65 1.90
N ASN A 234 6.80 -10.37 2.58
CA ASN A 234 6.52 -11.35 3.62
C ASN A 234 7.76 -11.52 4.49
N PHE A 235 7.67 -11.13 5.77
CA PHE A 235 8.79 -11.18 6.71
C PHE A 235 9.25 -12.60 7.07
N PHE A 236 8.36 -13.59 6.95
CA PHE A 236 8.63 -14.97 7.33
C PHE A 236 9.29 -15.77 6.19
N LEU A 237 10.17 -16.70 6.56
CA LEU A 237 10.70 -17.71 5.65
C LEU A 237 9.65 -18.77 5.32
N PRO A 238 9.83 -19.51 4.21
CA PRO A 238 8.90 -20.57 3.80
C PRO A 238 8.69 -21.67 4.84
N LYS A 239 9.74 -22.00 5.60
CA LYS A 239 9.72 -23.04 6.63
C LYS A 239 9.68 -22.38 8.03
N PRO A 240 8.67 -22.69 8.85
CA PRO A 240 8.52 -22.09 10.18
C PRO A 240 9.74 -22.24 11.09
N ASP A 241 10.36 -23.42 11.13
CA ASP A 241 11.54 -23.67 11.98
C ASP A 241 12.75 -22.81 11.57
N GLU A 242 12.98 -22.65 10.25
CA GLU A 242 14.04 -21.78 9.73
C GLU A 242 13.75 -20.30 10.07
N ALA A 243 12.48 -19.87 10.01
CA ALA A 243 12.08 -18.54 10.40
C ALA A 243 12.34 -18.28 11.90
N ILE A 244 11.97 -19.22 12.77
CA ILE A 244 12.20 -19.10 14.21
C ILE A 244 13.70 -19.03 14.53
N LEU A 245 14.52 -19.89 13.91
CA LEU A 245 15.98 -19.86 14.07
C LEU A 245 16.57 -18.51 13.64
N ARG A 246 16.09 -17.97 12.51
CA ARG A 246 16.49 -16.65 12.02
C ARG A 246 16.12 -15.53 13.00
N PHE A 247 14.90 -15.55 13.56
CA PHE A 247 14.48 -14.54 14.54
C PHE A 247 15.27 -14.63 15.84
N LYS A 248 15.59 -15.84 16.31
CA LYS A 248 16.48 -16.06 17.45
C LYS A 248 17.89 -15.52 17.20
N ALA A 249 18.43 -15.75 16.00
CA ALA A 249 19.73 -15.20 15.59
C ALA A 249 19.70 -13.68 15.51
N LEU A 250 18.67 -13.09 14.88
CA LEU A 250 18.50 -11.64 14.81
C LEU A 250 18.43 -11.01 16.20
N ARG A 251 17.67 -11.58 17.12
CA ARG A 251 17.58 -11.12 18.50
C ARG A 251 18.94 -11.18 19.22
N ALA A 252 19.64 -12.31 19.12
CA ALA A 252 20.93 -12.50 19.77
C ALA A 252 21.97 -11.51 19.24
N GLU A 253 21.98 -11.27 17.93
CA GLU A 253 22.93 -10.36 17.29
C GLU A 253 22.62 -8.90 17.64
N LEU A 254 21.35 -8.48 17.65
CA LEU A 254 20.96 -7.14 18.10
C LEU A 254 21.35 -6.89 19.56
N GLN A 255 21.15 -7.88 20.45
CA GLN A 255 21.56 -7.79 21.84
C GLN A 255 23.09 -7.69 21.98
N ARG A 256 23.84 -8.45 21.20
CA ARG A 256 25.32 -8.39 21.16
C ARG A 256 25.81 -7.00 20.74
N GLU A 257 25.17 -6.38 19.78
CA GLU A 257 25.49 -5.05 19.27
C GLU A 257 24.89 -3.91 20.12
N GLY A 258 24.16 -4.19 21.20
CA GLY A 258 23.58 -3.19 22.10
C GLY A 258 22.36 -2.47 21.55
N VAL A 259 21.74 -2.99 20.50
CA VAL A 259 20.47 -2.48 19.94
C VAL A 259 19.32 -3.07 20.74
N MET A 260 18.76 -2.28 21.64
CA MET A 260 17.74 -2.71 22.59
C MET A 260 16.63 -1.65 22.70
N ASP A 261 15.54 -2.01 23.35
CA ASP A 261 14.38 -1.12 23.54
C ASP A 261 13.85 -0.53 22.21
N ILE A 262 13.64 -1.41 21.25
CA ILE A 262 13.10 -1.08 19.94
C ILE A 262 11.66 -1.58 19.78
N ALA A 263 10.96 -1.05 18.79
CA ALA A 263 9.69 -1.57 18.32
C ALA A 263 9.81 -2.01 16.87
N ILE A 264 9.22 -3.15 16.51
CA ILE A 264 9.22 -3.66 15.13
C ILE A 264 7.80 -3.83 14.59
N ALA A 265 7.60 -3.42 13.34
CA ALA A 265 6.38 -3.67 12.56
C ALA A 265 6.72 -4.58 11.38
N ILE A 266 5.86 -5.55 11.10
CA ILE A 266 6.08 -6.56 10.04
C ILE A 266 4.82 -6.83 9.22
N LYS A 267 5.00 -7.45 8.04
CA LYS A 267 3.92 -8.06 7.26
C LYS A 267 4.03 -9.58 7.34
N ALA A 268 2.93 -10.24 7.57
CA ALA A 268 2.90 -11.68 7.74
C ALA A 268 1.69 -12.34 7.07
N ARG A 269 1.84 -13.61 6.77
CA ARG A 269 0.75 -14.48 6.34
C ARG A 269 0.23 -15.30 7.52
N PRO A 270 -1.08 -15.60 7.58
CA PRO A 270 -1.64 -16.41 8.66
C PRO A 270 -0.96 -17.79 8.83
N ASP A 271 -0.64 -18.45 7.70
CA ASP A 271 0.00 -19.77 7.68
C ASP A 271 1.46 -19.78 8.17
N SER A 272 2.02 -18.61 8.50
CA SER A 272 3.37 -18.46 9.05
C SER A 272 3.38 -18.18 10.57
N ILE A 273 2.24 -17.84 11.15
CA ILE A 273 2.13 -17.44 12.56
C ILE A 273 2.04 -18.66 13.48
N THR A 274 2.96 -18.77 14.41
CA THR A 274 2.95 -19.75 15.51
C THR A 274 3.21 -19.04 16.83
N LYS A 275 2.77 -19.64 17.94
CA LYS A 275 3.02 -19.06 19.28
C LYS A 275 4.52 -18.88 19.54
N GLU A 276 5.36 -19.84 19.12
CA GLU A 276 6.81 -19.76 19.31
C GLU A 276 7.42 -18.63 18.48
N SER A 277 7.03 -18.48 17.20
CA SER A 277 7.54 -17.40 16.35
C SER A 277 7.18 -16.02 16.91
N ILE A 278 5.94 -15.85 17.37
CA ILE A 278 5.49 -14.56 17.92
C ILE A 278 6.14 -14.29 19.29
N GLN A 279 6.36 -15.30 20.13
CA GLN A 279 7.12 -15.08 21.37
C GLN A 279 8.52 -14.51 21.12
N VAL A 280 9.25 -15.06 20.12
CA VAL A 280 10.59 -14.54 19.80
C VAL A 280 10.53 -13.11 19.26
N LEU A 281 9.51 -12.82 18.43
CA LEU A 281 9.32 -11.48 17.88
C LEU A 281 8.82 -10.47 18.93
N ASP A 282 7.98 -10.89 19.88
CA ASP A 282 7.55 -10.06 21.01
C ASP A 282 8.75 -9.68 21.88
N ASP A 283 9.64 -10.63 22.17
CA ASP A 283 10.92 -10.38 22.85
C ASP A 283 11.84 -9.41 22.07
N LEU A 284 11.69 -9.30 20.74
CA LEU A 284 12.36 -8.32 19.89
C LEU A 284 11.68 -6.95 19.87
N GLY A 285 10.46 -6.86 20.39
CA GLY A 285 9.68 -5.62 20.41
C GLY A 285 8.62 -5.55 19.32
N LEU A 286 8.06 -6.69 18.90
CA LEU A 286 6.93 -6.72 17.96
C LEU A 286 5.75 -5.93 18.55
N PHE A 287 5.33 -4.87 17.84
CA PHE A 287 4.16 -4.11 18.23
C PHE A 287 3.05 -4.11 17.18
N ARG A 288 3.40 -4.39 15.91
CA ARG A 288 2.46 -4.36 14.78
C ARG A 288 2.69 -5.49 13.80
N VAL A 289 1.58 -6.12 13.40
CA VAL A 289 1.53 -7.08 12.28
C VAL A 289 0.46 -6.66 11.28
N PHE A 290 0.84 -6.44 10.02
CA PHE A 290 -0.10 -6.41 8.91
C PHE A 290 -0.30 -7.86 8.45
N LEU A 291 -1.49 -8.41 8.73
CA LEU A 291 -1.80 -9.82 8.51
C LEU A 291 -2.60 -10.00 7.21
N GLY A 292 -2.05 -10.74 6.26
CA GLY A 292 -2.73 -11.05 5.00
C GLY A 292 -3.85 -12.08 5.16
N VAL A 293 -4.98 -11.71 5.76
CA VAL A 293 -6.18 -12.55 5.92
C VAL A 293 -6.86 -12.78 4.58
N GLU A 294 -7.14 -11.74 3.88
CA GLU A 294 -7.75 -11.60 2.55
C GLU A 294 -9.21 -12.05 2.46
N ASN A 295 -9.58 -13.23 2.91
CA ASN A 295 -10.96 -13.73 2.85
C ASN A 295 -11.21 -14.81 3.91
N ALA A 296 -12.46 -14.98 4.32
CA ALA A 296 -12.90 -16.00 5.26
C ALA A 296 -13.62 -17.18 4.60
N SER A 297 -13.87 -17.13 3.27
CA SER A 297 -14.43 -18.24 2.53
C SER A 297 -13.34 -19.13 1.96
N GLU A 298 -13.43 -20.44 2.17
CA GLU A 298 -12.54 -21.44 1.56
C GLU A 298 -12.58 -21.41 0.03
N ASN A 299 -13.75 -21.09 -0.54
CA ASN A 299 -13.94 -20.96 -1.98
C ASN A 299 -13.10 -19.79 -2.51
N ALA A 300 -13.27 -18.60 -1.95
CA ALA A 300 -12.51 -17.42 -2.32
C ALA A 300 -11.00 -17.59 -2.08
N LEU A 301 -10.59 -18.23 -0.97
CA LEU A 301 -9.18 -18.53 -0.72
C LEU A 301 -8.57 -19.43 -1.79
N ARG A 302 -9.33 -20.41 -2.33
CA ARG A 302 -8.90 -21.23 -3.47
C ARG A 302 -8.79 -20.41 -4.74
N ASN A 303 -9.82 -19.62 -5.09
CA ASN A 303 -9.85 -18.78 -6.30
C ASN A 303 -8.71 -17.76 -6.31
N LEU A 304 -8.41 -17.15 -5.15
CA LEU A 304 -7.30 -16.23 -4.95
C LEU A 304 -5.93 -16.93 -4.82
N ASN A 305 -5.88 -18.26 -4.90
CA ASN A 305 -4.68 -19.08 -4.74
C ASN A 305 -3.89 -18.79 -3.45
N ARG A 306 -4.60 -18.55 -2.32
CA ARG A 306 -3.99 -18.14 -1.04
C ARG A 306 -3.17 -19.23 -0.38
N LYS A 307 -3.53 -20.51 -0.58
CA LYS A 307 -2.86 -21.66 0.04
C LYS A 307 -2.76 -21.54 1.57
N CYS A 308 -3.79 -21.04 2.21
CA CYS A 308 -4.00 -21.07 3.67
C CYS A 308 -5.44 -21.48 3.96
N THR A 309 -5.69 -21.95 5.19
CA THR A 309 -7.01 -22.42 5.65
C THR A 309 -7.63 -21.41 6.63
N ILE A 310 -8.94 -21.50 6.83
CA ILE A 310 -9.65 -20.67 7.82
C ILE A 310 -9.14 -20.95 9.24
N ASP A 311 -8.80 -22.19 9.54
CA ASP A 311 -8.22 -22.56 10.85
C ASP A 311 -6.88 -21.86 11.09
N GLN A 312 -6.01 -21.79 10.06
CA GLN A 312 -4.75 -21.05 10.15
C GLN A 312 -4.98 -19.55 10.34
N ILE A 313 -5.96 -18.97 9.66
CA ILE A 313 -6.33 -17.55 9.81
C ILE A 313 -6.84 -17.31 11.25
N THR A 314 -7.78 -18.09 11.73
CA THR A 314 -8.36 -17.95 13.06
C THR A 314 -7.30 -18.14 14.15
N ASN A 315 -6.46 -19.18 14.03
CA ASN A 315 -5.37 -19.43 14.97
C ASN A 315 -4.35 -18.28 14.98
N SER A 316 -4.02 -17.73 13.82
CA SER A 316 -3.06 -16.60 13.75
C SER A 316 -3.58 -15.36 14.46
N LEU A 317 -4.86 -15.02 14.28
CA LEU A 317 -5.51 -13.91 14.99
C LEU A 317 -5.55 -14.16 16.49
N GLN A 318 -5.86 -15.40 16.93
CA GLN A 318 -5.86 -15.74 18.35
C GLN A 318 -4.47 -15.60 18.95
N VAL A 319 -3.44 -16.16 18.31
CA VAL A 319 -2.05 -16.05 18.79
C VAL A 319 -1.62 -14.60 18.91
N LEU A 320 -1.86 -13.77 17.89
CA LEU A 320 -1.47 -12.36 17.92
C LEU A 320 -2.25 -11.56 18.99
N ASN A 321 -3.53 -11.87 19.20
CA ASN A 321 -4.33 -11.26 20.27
C ASN A 321 -3.83 -11.64 21.67
N ASP A 322 -3.35 -12.87 21.86
CA ASP A 322 -2.78 -13.32 23.16
C ASP A 322 -1.52 -12.51 23.53
N PHE A 323 -0.79 -11.97 22.54
CA PHE A 323 0.36 -11.07 22.73
C PHE A 323 -0.03 -9.58 22.75
N ASP A 324 -1.30 -9.24 22.58
CA ASP A 324 -1.80 -7.86 22.54
C ASP A 324 -1.08 -6.97 21.49
N VAL A 325 -0.77 -7.53 20.33
CA VAL A 325 -0.11 -6.84 19.21
C VAL A 325 -1.13 -6.07 18.38
N HIS A 326 -0.75 -4.92 17.81
CA HIS A 326 -1.58 -4.26 16.79
C HIS A 326 -1.70 -5.15 15.56
N ILE A 327 -2.90 -5.58 15.24
CA ILE A 327 -3.22 -6.38 14.06
C ILE A 327 -4.05 -5.52 13.13
N ALA A 328 -3.56 -5.31 11.90
CA ALA A 328 -4.33 -4.72 10.82
C ALA A 328 -4.44 -5.73 9.68
N TYR A 329 -5.62 -5.87 9.08
CA TYR A 329 -5.83 -6.74 7.92
C TYR A 329 -6.91 -6.22 6.99
N ASN A 330 -6.85 -6.65 5.72
CA ASN A 330 -7.88 -6.40 4.73
C ASN A 330 -8.64 -7.69 4.43
N LEU A 331 -9.93 -7.55 4.12
CA LEU A 331 -10.78 -8.60 3.56
C LEU A 331 -11.04 -8.27 2.09
N LEU A 332 -10.47 -9.06 1.19
CA LEU A 332 -10.82 -9.05 -0.24
C LEU A 332 -12.13 -9.83 -0.39
N MET A 333 -13.24 -9.24 0.11
CA MET A 333 -14.56 -9.90 0.18
C MET A 333 -15.10 -10.28 -1.19
N PHE A 334 -14.67 -9.55 -2.21
CA PHE A 334 -15.22 -9.67 -3.56
C PHE A 334 -14.13 -10.10 -4.53
N GLU A 335 -14.37 -11.19 -5.23
CA GLU A 335 -13.60 -11.68 -6.37
C GLU A 335 -14.59 -12.19 -7.43
N PRO A 336 -14.21 -12.45 -8.68
CA PRO A 336 -15.15 -12.68 -9.77
C PRO A 336 -16.23 -13.75 -9.53
N ASP A 337 -15.90 -14.81 -8.76
CA ASP A 337 -16.79 -15.94 -8.49
C ASP A 337 -17.50 -15.85 -7.13
N THR A 338 -17.39 -14.73 -6.41
CA THR A 338 -18.05 -14.55 -5.10
C THR A 338 -19.55 -14.72 -5.21
N ILE A 339 -20.13 -15.56 -4.35
CA ILE A 339 -21.56 -15.76 -4.17
C ILE A 339 -22.03 -15.24 -2.81
N MET A 340 -23.35 -15.11 -2.63
CA MET A 340 -23.92 -14.59 -1.39
C MET A 340 -23.53 -15.38 -0.13
N ASP A 341 -23.32 -16.71 -0.26
CA ASP A 341 -22.84 -17.54 0.86
C ASP A 341 -21.42 -17.15 1.29
N ASP A 342 -20.52 -16.82 0.35
CA ASP A 342 -19.18 -16.34 0.66
C ASP A 342 -19.23 -15.00 1.40
N ILE A 343 -20.14 -14.10 1.00
CA ILE A 343 -20.36 -12.83 1.69
C ILE A 343 -20.84 -13.08 3.12
N GLN A 344 -21.81 -13.97 3.32
CA GLN A 344 -22.30 -14.31 4.65
C GLN A 344 -21.21 -14.88 5.57
N ILE A 345 -20.32 -15.71 5.02
CA ILE A 345 -19.17 -16.26 5.76
C ILE A 345 -18.25 -15.12 6.21
N ASN A 346 -17.93 -14.16 5.32
CA ASN A 346 -17.12 -13.00 5.67
C ASN A 346 -17.80 -12.11 6.73
N LEU A 347 -19.10 -11.89 6.65
CA LEU A 347 -19.85 -11.15 7.67
C LEU A 347 -19.74 -11.82 9.05
N ARG A 348 -19.93 -13.14 9.12
CA ARG A 348 -19.77 -13.90 10.37
C ARG A 348 -18.34 -13.87 10.90
N PHE A 349 -17.36 -13.82 10.01
CA PHE A 349 -15.96 -13.64 10.39
C PHE A 349 -15.70 -12.25 10.99
N MET A 350 -16.22 -11.19 10.37
CA MET A 350 -16.13 -9.83 10.90
C MET A 350 -16.74 -9.73 12.30
N GLU A 351 -17.92 -10.30 12.52
CA GLU A 351 -18.60 -10.31 13.81
C GLU A 351 -17.76 -10.97 14.92
N ARG A 352 -17.06 -12.06 14.59
CA ARG A 352 -16.22 -12.80 15.56
C ARG A 352 -14.90 -12.10 15.86
N HIS A 353 -14.37 -11.31 14.91
CA HIS A 353 -13.04 -10.71 14.99
C HIS A 353 -13.07 -9.18 15.11
N VAL A 354 -14.07 -8.64 15.81
CA VAL A 354 -14.28 -7.19 15.99
C VAL A 354 -13.21 -6.47 16.81
N ASN A 355 -12.29 -7.19 17.43
CA ASN A 355 -11.29 -6.59 18.32
C ASN A 355 -10.08 -5.99 17.57
N ASN A 356 -9.92 -6.29 16.28
CA ASN A 356 -8.79 -5.82 15.47
C ASN A 356 -9.30 -4.94 14.33
N PRO A 357 -8.64 -3.82 14.04
CA PRO A 357 -8.99 -3.00 12.89
C PRO A 357 -8.90 -3.78 11.57
N PHE A 358 -9.93 -3.69 10.76
CA PHE A 358 -9.96 -4.30 9.43
C PHE A 358 -10.59 -3.38 8.39
N ASN A 359 -10.25 -3.61 7.13
CA ASN A 359 -10.94 -3.04 5.97
C ASN A 359 -11.49 -4.15 5.09
N PHE A 360 -12.43 -3.80 4.20
CA PHE A 360 -12.91 -4.69 3.16
C PHE A 360 -12.89 -3.99 1.80
N CYS A 361 -12.62 -4.77 0.76
CA CYS A 361 -12.59 -4.29 -0.62
C CYS A 361 -12.79 -5.45 -1.60
N ARG A 362 -12.74 -5.13 -2.88
CA ARG A 362 -12.66 -6.11 -3.97
C ARG A 362 -11.20 -6.49 -4.22
N ALA A 363 -10.96 -7.73 -4.66
CA ALA A 363 -9.66 -8.13 -5.21
C ALA A 363 -9.43 -7.41 -6.54
N GLU A 364 -8.41 -6.58 -6.62
CA GLU A 364 -8.12 -5.82 -7.83
C GLU A 364 -7.31 -6.61 -8.83
N ALA A 365 -7.59 -6.39 -10.11
CA ALA A 365 -6.82 -6.93 -11.21
C ALA A 365 -5.66 -5.98 -11.57
N TYR A 366 -4.46 -6.53 -11.60
CA TYR A 366 -3.25 -5.82 -12.03
C TYR A 366 -2.62 -6.55 -13.21
N ALA A 367 -1.94 -5.81 -14.08
CA ALA A 367 -1.25 -6.37 -15.23
C ALA A 367 -0.28 -7.51 -14.83
N GLY A 368 -0.26 -8.57 -15.62
CA GLY A 368 0.59 -9.75 -15.42
C GLY A 368 0.18 -10.69 -14.30
N THR A 369 -0.95 -10.43 -13.59
CA THR A 369 -1.45 -11.26 -12.50
C THR A 369 -2.29 -12.45 -12.99
N GLY A 370 -2.43 -13.47 -12.13
CA GLY A 370 -3.33 -14.59 -12.43
C GLY A 370 -4.80 -14.19 -12.48
N LEU A 371 -5.19 -13.15 -11.74
CA LEU A 371 -6.56 -12.62 -11.76
C LEU A 371 -6.86 -11.94 -13.10
N GLU A 372 -5.94 -11.09 -13.60
CA GLU A 372 -6.08 -10.51 -14.95
C GLU A 372 -6.19 -11.59 -16.01
N ALA A 373 -5.30 -12.58 -16.00
CA ALA A 373 -5.31 -13.68 -16.97
C ALA A 373 -6.64 -14.47 -16.95
N LYS A 374 -7.22 -14.70 -15.76
CA LYS A 374 -8.53 -15.31 -15.59
C LYS A 374 -9.62 -14.45 -16.23
N LEU A 375 -9.67 -13.15 -15.87
CA LEU A 375 -10.69 -12.22 -16.38
C LEU A 375 -10.61 -12.05 -17.89
N LEU A 376 -9.41 -12.01 -18.47
CA LEU A 376 -9.20 -12.02 -19.92
C LEU A 376 -9.74 -13.30 -20.57
N SER A 377 -9.44 -14.47 -20.00
CA SER A 377 -9.86 -15.77 -20.55
C SER A 377 -11.37 -15.98 -20.49
N GLU A 378 -12.05 -15.29 -19.58
CA GLU A 378 -13.50 -15.37 -19.37
C GLU A 378 -14.27 -14.21 -20.01
N ASP A 379 -13.58 -13.32 -20.74
CA ASP A 379 -14.14 -12.09 -21.38
C ASP A 379 -14.84 -11.17 -20.35
N MET A 380 -14.25 -11.07 -19.16
CA MET A 380 -14.78 -10.30 -18.04
C MET A 380 -13.96 -9.05 -17.70
N LEU A 381 -12.78 -8.89 -18.30
CA LEU A 381 -11.90 -7.75 -17.98
C LEU A 381 -12.47 -6.47 -18.59
N LEU A 382 -12.70 -5.48 -17.74
CA LEU A 382 -13.17 -4.15 -18.10
C LEU A 382 -12.06 -3.12 -17.81
N GLY A 383 -12.26 -1.88 -18.31
CA GLY A 383 -11.28 -0.81 -18.10
C GLY A 383 -10.03 -0.96 -18.96
N ASP A 384 -8.93 -0.37 -18.51
CA ASP A 384 -7.63 -0.41 -19.16
C ASP A 384 -6.49 -0.56 -18.14
N TYR A 385 -5.23 -0.47 -18.57
CA TYR A 385 -4.08 -0.68 -17.71
C TYR A 385 -3.90 0.39 -16.60
N PHE A 386 -4.59 1.54 -16.66
CA PHE A 386 -4.69 2.50 -15.57
C PHE A 386 -5.67 2.05 -14.48
N GLY A 387 -6.46 1.00 -14.77
CA GLY A 387 -7.38 0.42 -13.82
C GLY A 387 -8.27 -0.61 -14.45
N PHE A 388 -7.85 -1.85 -14.37
CA PHE A 388 -8.70 -2.96 -14.74
C PHE A 388 -9.88 -3.11 -13.79
N ASP A 389 -11.00 -3.50 -14.34
CA ASP A 389 -12.24 -3.71 -13.62
C ASP A 389 -12.92 -5.00 -14.04
N TYR A 390 -13.93 -5.42 -13.29
CA TYR A 390 -14.77 -6.58 -13.58
C TYR A 390 -16.04 -6.55 -12.76
N ARG A 391 -17.05 -7.30 -13.20
CA ARG A 391 -18.26 -7.56 -12.40
C ARG A 391 -18.21 -8.95 -11.79
N LEU A 392 -18.88 -9.12 -10.65
CA LEU A 392 -19.07 -10.43 -10.05
C LEU A 392 -20.08 -11.22 -10.89
N LYS A 393 -19.84 -12.53 -11.04
CA LYS A 393 -20.72 -13.40 -11.86
C LYS A 393 -22.12 -13.58 -11.27
N ASP A 394 -22.22 -13.60 -9.93
CA ASP A 394 -23.52 -13.66 -9.27
C ASP A 394 -24.15 -12.26 -9.17
N PRO A 395 -25.34 -12.03 -9.78
CA PRO A 395 -25.96 -10.69 -9.82
C PRO A 395 -26.32 -10.13 -8.43
N ARG A 396 -26.59 -10.99 -7.43
CA ARG A 396 -26.88 -10.54 -6.07
C ARG A 396 -25.59 -10.09 -5.38
N SER A 397 -24.53 -10.86 -5.51
CA SER A 397 -23.21 -10.49 -4.98
C SER A 397 -22.69 -9.20 -5.63
N GLU A 398 -22.94 -9.01 -6.92
CA GLU A 398 -22.62 -7.77 -7.63
C GLU A 398 -23.41 -6.58 -7.06
N ALA A 399 -24.74 -6.73 -6.88
CA ALA A 399 -25.57 -5.69 -6.27
C ALA A 399 -25.10 -5.36 -4.84
N PHE A 400 -24.75 -6.38 -4.04
CA PHE A 400 -24.19 -6.17 -2.71
C PHE A 400 -22.87 -5.39 -2.78
N HIS A 401 -21.94 -5.79 -3.65
CA HIS A 401 -20.66 -5.11 -3.86
C HIS A 401 -20.86 -3.63 -4.23
N GLN A 402 -21.73 -3.34 -5.17
CA GLN A 402 -22.00 -1.97 -5.61
C GLN A 402 -22.57 -1.10 -4.49
N ILE A 403 -23.55 -1.62 -3.73
CA ILE A 403 -24.13 -0.89 -2.59
C ILE A 403 -23.04 -0.64 -1.53
N ALA A 404 -22.30 -1.68 -1.16
CA ALA A 404 -21.27 -1.59 -0.11
C ALA A 404 -20.14 -0.64 -0.51
N ASN A 405 -19.65 -0.74 -1.76
CA ASN A 405 -18.60 0.15 -2.27
C ASN A 405 -19.06 1.61 -2.28
N TYR A 406 -20.28 1.88 -2.74
CA TYR A 406 -20.85 3.23 -2.75
C TYR A 406 -21.05 3.80 -1.35
N ALA A 407 -21.66 3.02 -0.45
CA ALA A 407 -22.00 3.48 0.90
C ALA A 407 -20.77 3.68 1.80
N PHE A 408 -19.72 2.88 1.60
CA PHE A 408 -18.53 2.90 2.45
C PHE A 408 -17.32 3.57 1.80
N PHE A 409 -17.48 4.18 0.62
CA PHE A 409 -16.35 4.70 -0.15
C PHE A 409 -15.50 5.66 0.68
N ASP A 410 -16.10 6.70 1.23
CA ASP A 410 -15.38 7.70 2.03
C ASP A 410 -14.84 7.11 3.33
N ARG A 411 -15.59 6.20 3.96
CA ARG A 411 -15.19 5.51 5.19
C ARG A 411 -13.95 4.62 5.00
N ASN A 412 -13.85 3.93 3.85
CA ASN A 412 -12.81 2.94 3.59
C ASN A 412 -11.61 3.48 2.83
N PHE A 413 -11.80 4.47 1.96
CA PHE A 413 -10.80 4.85 0.96
C PHE A 413 -10.38 6.32 1.02
N SER A 414 -11.11 7.21 1.73
CA SER A 414 -10.64 8.56 1.90
C SER A 414 -9.46 8.65 2.87
N ASP A 415 -8.60 9.63 2.68
CA ASP A 415 -7.43 9.88 3.52
C ASP A 415 -7.78 10.10 5.01
N SER A 416 -8.99 10.62 5.26
CA SER A 416 -9.56 10.82 6.59
C SER A 416 -10.61 9.77 6.96
N GLY A 417 -10.69 8.67 6.20
CA GLY A 417 -11.70 7.64 6.39
C GLY A 417 -11.62 6.97 7.76
N LEU A 418 -12.77 6.65 8.31
CA LEU A 418 -12.88 6.05 9.66
C LEU A 418 -12.07 4.75 9.78
N HIS A 419 -11.91 4.01 8.69
CA HIS A 419 -11.10 2.80 8.67
C HIS A 419 -9.63 3.08 9.02
N TYR A 420 -8.98 4.04 8.36
CA TYR A 420 -7.60 4.42 8.66
C TYR A 420 -7.46 4.98 10.07
N PHE A 421 -8.46 5.75 10.48
CA PHE A 421 -8.51 6.33 11.81
C PHE A 421 -8.62 5.27 12.91
N ASN A 422 -9.39 4.22 12.68
CA ASN A 422 -9.48 3.05 13.56
C ASN A 422 -8.12 2.35 13.73
N MET A 423 -7.39 2.16 12.63
CA MET A 423 -6.02 1.62 12.67
C MET A 423 -5.06 2.55 13.41
N GLN A 424 -5.17 3.86 13.21
CA GLN A 424 -4.30 4.86 13.84
C GLN A 424 -4.48 4.92 15.37
N VAL A 425 -5.71 4.81 15.86
CA VAL A 425 -6.00 4.77 17.31
C VAL A 425 -5.29 3.59 17.95
N ASP A 426 -5.39 2.40 17.36
CA ASP A 426 -4.71 1.22 17.89
C ASP A 426 -3.19 1.29 17.74
N PHE A 427 -2.69 1.77 16.60
CA PHE A 427 -1.26 1.98 16.36
C PHE A 427 -0.64 2.90 17.43
N SER A 428 -1.26 4.05 17.67
CA SER A 428 -0.83 5.01 18.69
C SER A 428 -0.84 4.41 20.09
N PHE A 429 -1.90 3.68 20.43
CA PHE A 429 -1.99 2.99 21.70
C PHE A 429 -0.88 1.95 21.89
N GLN A 430 -0.58 1.15 20.88
CA GLN A 430 0.43 0.09 20.95
C GLN A 430 1.86 0.66 21.06
N LEU A 431 2.16 1.78 20.38
CA LEU A 431 3.44 2.47 20.54
C LEU A 431 3.62 3.00 21.97
N LEU A 432 2.57 3.64 22.52
CA LEU A 432 2.60 4.10 23.90
C LEU A 432 2.71 2.91 24.88
N ARG A 433 2.03 1.81 24.62
CA ARG A 433 2.17 0.59 25.42
C ARG A 433 3.59 0.03 25.38
N ARG A 434 4.26 0.11 24.24
CA ARG A 434 5.63 -0.38 24.08
C ARG A 434 6.67 0.48 24.79
N PHE A 435 6.58 1.80 24.67
CA PHE A 435 7.62 2.70 25.13
C PHE A 435 7.28 3.43 26.45
N TYR A 436 6.00 3.53 26.79
CA TYR A 436 5.49 4.31 27.92
C TYR A 436 4.30 3.63 28.60
N PRO A 437 4.43 2.34 29.01
CA PRO A 437 3.28 1.57 29.54
C PRO A 437 2.68 2.18 30.82
N GLU A 438 3.47 2.94 31.58
CA GLU A 438 3.09 3.58 32.85
C GLU A 438 2.10 4.73 32.67
N ILE A 439 2.00 5.36 31.49
CA ILE A 439 1.05 6.45 31.25
C ILE A 439 -0.34 5.95 30.87
N LEU A 440 -0.47 4.67 30.53
CA LEU A 440 -1.72 4.06 30.05
C LEU A 440 -2.59 3.57 31.19
N THR A 441 -3.59 4.38 31.56
CA THR A 441 -4.60 3.98 32.55
C THR A 441 -5.48 2.84 32.04
N GLN A 442 -6.07 2.05 32.95
CA GLN A 442 -7.03 1.01 32.59
C GLN A 442 -8.23 1.58 31.80
N THR A 443 -8.71 2.77 32.20
CA THR A 443 -9.80 3.46 31.49
C THR A 443 -9.42 3.78 30.06
N LEU A 444 -8.24 4.37 29.83
CA LEU A 444 -7.80 4.72 28.48
C LEU A 444 -7.62 3.49 27.59
N ARG A 445 -7.08 2.40 28.15
CA ARG A 445 -6.98 1.08 27.49
C ARG A 445 -8.36 0.54 27.10
N ALA A 446 -9.32 0.59 28.03
CA ALA A 446 -10.70 0.13 27.77
C ALA A 446 -11.38 0.99 26.70
N ASP A 447 -11.18 2.31 26.71
CA ASP A 447 -11.77 3.22 25.72
C ASP A 447 -11.25 2.95 24.31
N VAL A 448 -9.95 2.71 24.14
CA VAL A 448 -9.35 2.32 22.85
C VAL A 448 -9.95 1.01 22.34
N ARG A 449 -9.99 -0.03 23.18
CA ARG A 449 -10.55 -1.34 22.79
C ARG A 449 -12.04 -1.27 22.46
N ASN A 450 -12.79 -0.51 23.25
CA ASN A 450 -14.23 -0.29 23.01
C ASN A 450 -14.48 0.50 21.71
N PHE A 451 -13.64 1.47 21.39
CA PHE A 451 -13.73 2.23 20.15
C PHE A 451 -13.53 1.32 18.93
N ILE A 452 -12.45 0.52 18.92
CA ILE A 452 -12.15 -0.42 17.83
C ILE A 452 -13.32 -1.39 17.64
N LYS A 453 -13.76 -2.01 18.73
CA LYS A 453 -14.88 -2.96 18.70
C LYS A 453 -16.16 -2.33 18.18
N ARG A 454 -16.48 -1.10 18.62
CA ARG A 454 -17.68 -0.38 18.19
C ARG A 454 -17.63 -0.04 16.71
N THR A 455 -16.48 0.45 16.22
CA THR A 455 -16.29 0.78 14.81
C THR A 455 -16.44 -0.44 13.91
N ASN A 456 -15.88 -1.57 14.32
CA ASN A 456 -15.96 -2.82 13.56
C ASN A 456 -17.38 -3.44 13.60
N LEU A 457 -18.05 -3.41 14.76
CA LEU A 457 -19.45 -3.86 14.87
C LEU A 457 -20.39 -2.99 14.03
N ASP A 458 -20.16 -1.69 13.99
CA ASP A 458 -20.92 -0.76 13.17
C ASP A 458 -20.78 -1.12 11.67
N THR A 459 -19.56 -1.40 11.19
CA THR A 459 -19.32 -1.90 9.82
C THR A 459 -20.08 -3.19 9.54
N TYR A 460 -19.99 -4.17 10.44
CA TYR A 460 -20.71 -5.45 10.34
C TYR A 460 -22.23 -5.25 10.25
N GLN A 461 -22.81 -4.39 11.10
CA GLN A 461 -24.25 -4.15 11.14
C GLN A 461 -24.78 -3.57 9.83
N TRP A 462 -24.10 -2.54 9.28
CA TRP A 462 -24.49 -1.96 8.00
C TRP A 462 -24.34 -2.94 6.83
N LEU A 463 -23.26 -3.71 6.78
CA LEU A 463 -23.08 -4.73 5.75
C LEU A 463 -24.13 -5.86 5.90
N SER A 464 -24.54 -6.22 7.11
CA SER A 464 -25.60 -7.20 7.33
C SER A 464 -26.95 -6.68 6.84
N GLU A 465 -27.26 -5.39 7.04
CA GLU A 465 -28.47 -4.76 6.50
C GLU A 465 -28.48 -4.76 4.95
N ILE A 466 -27.33 -4.47 4.34
CA ILE A 466 -27.19 -4.58 2.86
C ILE A 466 -27.43 -6.04 2.41
N TYR A 467 -26.89 -7.01 3.16
CA TYR A 467 -27.07 -8.43 2.86
C TYR A 467 -28.55 -8.86 2.87
N ASP A 468 -29.29 -8.45 3.90
CA ASP A 468 -30.72 -8.77 4.05
C ASP A 468 -31.55 -8.08 2.93
N PHE A 469 -31.24 -6.83 2.62
CA PHE A 469 -31.88 -6.10 1.53
C PHE A 469 -31.68 -6.81 0.18
N VAL A 470 -30.45 -7.17 -0.17
CA VAL A 470 -30.13 -7.81 -1.46
C VAL A 470 -30.76 -9.19 -1.56
N ASN A 471 -30.82 -9.97 -0.46
CA ASN A 471 -31.48 -11.27 -0.45
C ASN A 471 -32.99 -11.18 -0.69
N SER A 472 -33.63 -10.12 -0.21
CA SER A 472 -35.07 -9.90 -0.33
C SER A 472 -35.48 -9.16 -1.62
N THR A 473 -34.51 -8.60 -2.33
CA THR A 473 -34.76 -7.75 -3.51
C THR A 473 -34.41 -8.49 -4.81
N ASN A 474 -35.19 -8.25 -5.87
CA ASN A 474 -34.81 -8.72 -7.20
C ASN A 474 -33.62 -7.88 -7.73
N PRO A 475 -32.50 -8.51 -8.13
CA PRO A 475 -31.35 -7.79 -8.68
C PRO A 475 -31.67 -6.89 -9.90
N ALA A 476 -32.74 -7.19 -10.64
CA ALA A 476 -33.23 -6.36 -11.73
C ALA A 476 -33.99 -5.08 -11.27
N ASN A 477 -34.24 -4.91 -9.98
CA ASN A 477 -34.86 -3.69 -9.45
C ASN A 477 -33.81 -2.59 -9.25
N HIS A 478 -33.25 -2.10 -10.34
CA HIS A 478 -32.17 -1.12 -10.34
C HIS A 478 -32.52 0.18 -9.59
N THR A 479 -33.79 0.64 -9.69
CA THR A 479 -34.23 1.85 -8.98
C THR A 479 -34.24 1.65 -7.48
N GLY A 480 -34.86 0.56 -6.99
CA GLY A 480 -34.89 0.26 -5.56
C GLY A 480 -33.51 0.06 -4.95
N ILE A 481 -32.57 -0.56 -5.71
CA ILE A 481 -31.18 -0.75 -5.28
C ILE A 481 -30.47 0.61 -5.18
N ARG A 482 -30.63 1.51 -6.14
CA ARG A 482 -30.04 2.86 -6.10
C ARG A 482 -30.56 3.69 -4.93
N ASP A 483 -31.87 3.67 -4.70
CA ASP A 483 -32.49 4.44 -3.63
C ASP A 483 -32.01 3.93 -2.27
N PHE A 484 -31.98 2.63 -2.06
CA PHE A 484 -31.43 2.02 -0.84
C PHE A 484 -29.94 2.35 -0.66
N ALA A 485 -29.13 2.31 -1.70
CA ALA A 485 -27.71 2.64 -1.60
C ALA A 485 -27.46 4.10 -1.18
N ARG A 486 -28.28 5.06 -1.70
CA ARG A 486 -28.18 6.47 -1.29
C ARG A 486 -28.54 6.65 0.18
N GLU A 487 -29.66 6.05 0.61
CA GLU A 487 -30.04 6.06 2.02
C GLU A 487 -28.93 5.46 2.91
N MET A 488 -28.40 4.31 2.51
CA MET A 488 -27.33 3.65 3.23
C MET A 488 -26.08 4.53 3.33
N ARG A 489 -25.66 5.19 2.26
CA ARG A 489 -24.52 6.12 2.27
C ARG A 489 -24.73 7.25 3.28
N GLU A 490 -25.85 7.93 3.25
CA GLU A 490 -26.15 9.01 4.19
C GLU A 490 -26.05 8.54 5.65
N ARG A 491 -26.57 7.35 5.94
CA ARG A 491 -26.54 6.75 7.28
C ARG A 491 -25.12 6.34 7.71
N VAL A 492 -24.35 5.74 6.80
CA VAL A 492 -22.96 5.35 7.04
C VAL A 492 -22.07 6.59 7.24
N ASP A 493 -22.24 7.63 6.43
CA ASP A 493 -21.47 8.87 6.53
C ASP A 493 -21.78 9.60 7.85
N PHE A 494 -23.05 9.73 8.21
CA PHE A 494 -23.46 10.32 9.48
C PHE A 494 -22.82 9.59 10.67
N ARG A 495 -22.90 8.26 10.67
CA ARG A 495 -22.33 7.44 11.74
C ARG A 495 -20.81 7.44 11.75
N SER A 496 -20.17 7.49 10.58
CA SER A 496 -18.72 7.61 10.46
C SER A 496 -18.21 8.89 11.10
N ASN A 497 -18.91 10.03 10.91
CA ASN A 497 -18.55 11.29 11.53
C ASN A 497 -18.67 11.25 13.07
N GLU A 498 -19.71 10.60 13.61
CA GLU A 498 -19.85 10.42 15.07
C GLU A 498 -18.69 9.59 15.65
N LEU A 499 -18.36 8.48 15.02
CA LEU A 499 -17.28 7.60 15.46
C LEU A 499 -15.91 8.30 15.28
N HIS A 500 -15.71 9.07 14.21
CA HIS A 500 -14.51 9.84 13.99
C HIS A 500 -14.25 10.82 15.14
N PHE A 501 -15.26 11.60 15.53
CA PHE A 501 -15.17 12.51 16.67
C PHE A 501 -14.80 11.79 17.98
N GLN A 502 -15.35 10.59 18.21
CA GLN A 502 -15.02 9.79 19.41
C GLN A 502 -13.55 9.34 19.37
N GLY A 503 -13.07 8.90 18.22
CA GLY A 503 -11.68 8.47 18.03
C GLY A 503 -10.69 9.63 18.17
N GLU A 504 -10.99 10.82 17.61
CA GLU A 504 -10.18 12.03 17.82
C GLU A 504 -10.02 12.37 19.30
N ASN A 505 -11.09 12.23 20.08
CA ASN A 505 -11.01 12.44 21.53
C ASN A 505 -10.07 11.41 22.21
N ILE A 506 -10.09 10.16 21.76
CA ILE A 506 -9.18 9.12 22.27
C ILE A 506 -7.74 9.45 21.89
N LEU A 507 -7.45 9.79 20.63
CA LEU A 507 -6.10 10.16 20.17
C LEU A 507 -5.57 11.36 20.94
N ARG A 508 -6.39 12.39 21.15
CA ARG A 508 -6.02 13.55 21.98
C ARG A 508 -5.68 13.13 23.41
N ARG A 509 -6.47 12.27 24.04
CA ARG A 509 -6.19 11.77 25.40
C ARG A 509 -4.92 10.93 25.47
N LEU A 510 -4.59 10.16 24.43
CA LEU A 510 -3.31 9.44 24.29
C LEU A 510 -2.15 10.44 24.20
N SER A 511 -2.27 11.48 23.38
CA SER A 511 -1.29 12.55 23.24
C SER A 511 -1.10 13.33 24.55
N ASP A 512 -2.20 13.74 25.20
CA ASP A 512 -2.16 14.44 26.49
C ASP A 512 -1.51 13.59 27.60
N ALA A 513 -1.72 12.28 27.58
CA ALA A 513 -1.08 11.38 28.53
C ALA A 513 0.44 11.32 28.31
N TYR A 514 0.89 11.30 27.06
CA TYR A 514 2.30 11.39 26.71
C TYR A 514 2.89 12.74 27.11
N ASP A 515 2.28 13.87 26.73
CA ASP A 515 2.80 15.21 26.95
C ASP A 515 2.96 15.56 28.44
N ARG A 516 2.02 15.08 29.29
CA ARG A 516 2.10 15.30 30.75
C ARG A 516 3.25 14.54 31.42
N ASN A 517 3.70 13.45 30.83
CA ASN A 517 4.71 12.57 31.42
C ASN A 517 6.07 12.65 30.69
N SER A 518 6.16 13.39 29.58
CA SER A 518 7.42 13.59 28.86
C SER A 518 8.28 14.65 29.55
N PRO A 519 9.53 14.35 29.95
CA PRO A 519 10.36 15.28 30.72
C PRO A 519 10.95 16.44 29.92
N ALA A 520 10.79 16.53 28.61
CA ALA A 520 11.44 17.59 27.85
C ALA A 520 10.80 17.89 26.50
N GLN A 521 10.77 19.19 26.27
CA GLN A 521 10.45 19.95 25.07
C GLN A 521 8.97 20.28 24.88
N LYS A 522 8.53 21.31 25.57
CA LYS A 522 7.44 22.19 25.16
C LYS A 522 7.82 22.94 23.87
N VAL A 523 7.92 22.25 22.78
CA VAL A 523 7.63 22.83 21.47
C VAL A 523 6.12 22.71 21.35
N PRO A 524 5.35 23.80 21.22
CA PRO A 524 3.95 23.71 20.91
C PRO A 524 3.87 22.99 19.55
N LEU A 525 3.50 21.72 19.56
CA LEU A 525 3.06 21.08 18.33
C LEU A 525 1.82 21.86 17.89
N PRO A 526 1.76 22.38 16.66
CA PRO A 526 0.51 22.88 16.13
C PRO A 526 -0.53 21.79 16.34
N SER A 527 -1.71 22.16 16.83
CA SER A 527 -2.81 21.21 17.01
C SER A 527 -2.94 20.42 15.70
N PRO A 528 -2.67 19.10 15.72
CA PRO A 528 -2.65 18.35 14.48
C PRO A 528 -4.05 18.41 13.87
N THR A 529 -4.16 18.90 12.66
CA THR A 529 -5.35 18.65 11.86
C THR A 529 -5.46 17.14 11.61
N ALA A 530 -6.66 16.64 11.32
CA ALA A 530 -6.82 15.23 10.94
C ALA A 530 -5.84 14.84 9.82
N GLY A 531 -5.54 15.76 8.90
CA GLY A 531 -4.50 15.60 7.87
C GLY A 531 -3.08 15.50 8.42
N ASP A 532 -2.71 16.26 9.47
CA ASP A 532 -1.38 16.21 10.09
C ASP A 532 -1.16 14.93 10.88
N LEU A 533 -2.22 14.38 11.50
CA LEU A 533 -2.18 13.08 12.17
C LEU A 533 -2.03 11.95 11.16
N LEU A 534 -2.66 12.07 10.00
CA LEU A 534 -2.52 11.17 8.87
C LEU A 534 -1.14 11.30 8.19
N LEU A 535 -0.59 12.50 8.10
CA LEU A 535 0.77 12.75 7.56
C LEU A 535 1.86 12.25 8.49
N ARG A 536 1.61 12.17 9.78
CA ARG A 536 2.53 11.65 10.80
C ARG A 536 2.30 10.18 11.13
N GLY A 537 1.12 9.64 10.79
CA GLY A 537 0.82 8.22 10.92
C GLY A 537 1.23 7.50 9.64
N MET A 538 1.73 6.26 9.74
CA MET A 538 1.79 5.39 8.59
C MET A 538 0.45 5.48 7.87
N LYS A 539 0.40 6.25 6.80
CA LYS A 539 -0.61 5.98 5.80
C LYS A 539 -0.30 4.57 5.33
N PRO A 540 -1.19 3.61 5.49
CA PRO A 540 -1.25 2.61 4.45
C PRO A 540 -1.30 3.50 3.21
N ILE A 541 -0.45 3.24 2.22
CA ILE A 541 -0.41 4.00 0.99
C ILE A 541 -1.85 4.25 0.67
N PRO A 542 -2.31 5.50 0.73
CA PRO A 542 -3.69 5.72 0.47
C PRO A 542 -3.87 5.12 -0.90
N TYR A 543 -4.78 4.19 -1.01
CA TYR A 543 -5.57 4.11 -2.19
C TYR A 543 -6.17 5.53 -2.29
N ARG A 544 -5.40 6.45 -2.77
CA ARG A 544 -5.94 7.58 -3.46
C ARG A 544 -6.43 6.99 -4.79
N GLY A 545 -7.54 6.35 -4.70
CA GLY A 545 -8.49 6.64 -5.74
C GLY A 545 -8.40 8.15 -5.82
N LEU A 546 -7.90 8.69 -6.91
CA LEU A 546 -7.86 10.09 -7.25
C LEU A 546 -8.74 10.86 -6.29
N ASP A 547 -8.33 12.03 -5.78
CA ASP A 547 -9.32 12.92 -5.18
C ASP A 547 -10.37 13.20 -6.26
N ILE A 548 -11.17 12.20 -6.50
CA ILE A 548 -12.28 12.13 -7.41
C ILE A 548 -13.46 12.88 -6.79
N SER A 549 -13.34 13.38 -5.54
CA SER A 549 -14.42 14.13 -4.93
C SER A 549 -14.78 15.38 -5.74
N GLY A 550 -13.82 16.04 -6.37
CA GLY A 550 -14.08 17.14 -7.31
C GLY A 550 -14.42 16.67 -8.72
N GLU A 551 -13.66 15.76 -9.29
CA GLU A 551 -13.82 15.33 -10.69
C GLU A 551 -14.82 14.20 -10.87
N LEU A 552 -14.99 13.28 -9.90
CA LEU A 552 -16.14 12.35 -9.89
C LEU A 552 -17.46 13.10 -9.63
N GLN A 553 -17.49 14.18 -8.86
CA GLN A 553 -18.69 14.99 -8.82
C GLN A 553 -18.98 15.65 -10.17
N MET A 554 -17.98 16.01 -10.97
CA MET A 554 -18.21 16.54 -12.33
C MET A 554 -18.46 15.45 -13.36
N ALA A 555 -17.69 14.38 -13.38
CA ALA A 555 -17.92 13.22 -14.26
C ALA A 555 -19.24 12.51 -13.90
N ASN A 556 -19.58 12.32 -12.63
CA ASN A 556 -20.87 11.78 -12.21
C ASN A 556 -22.06 12.68 -12.59
N ARG A 557 -21.90 14.00 -12.71
CA ARG A 557 -22.99 14.87 -13.18
C ARG A 557 -23.30 14.70 -14.67
N GLU A 558 -22.32 14.36 -15.49
CA GLU A 558 -22.53 14.05 -16.91
C GLU A 558 -22.91 12.58 -17.15
N PHE A 559 -22.38 11.68 -16.35
CA PHE A 559 -22.64 10.24 -16.41
C PHE A 559 -24.04 9.83 -15.94
N LEU A 560 -24.62 10.53 -14.98
CA LEU A 560 -25.99 10.29 -14.48
C LEU A 560 -27.09 10.59 -15.52
N LYS A 561 -26.73 10.96 -16.76
CA LYS A 561 -27.67 11.29 -17.84
C LYS A 561 -27.88 10.21 -18.91
N SER A 562 -27.17 9.07 -18.86
CA SER A 562 -27.33 7.98 -19.82
C SER A 562 -28.03 6.78 -19.21
N ASP A 563 -29.07 6.29 -19.86
CA ASP A 563 -29.95 5.20 -19.39
C ASP A 563 -29.32 3.79 -19.43
N ASP A 564 -28.09 3.65 -19.96
CA ASP A 564 -27.41 2.36 -20.18
C ASP A 564 -26.28 2.05 -19.17
N MET A 565 -26.26 2.72 -18.02
CA MET A 565 -25.11 2.65 -17.12
C MET A 565 -25.37 1.88 -15.82
N ASP A 566 -24.26 1.39 -15.25
CA ASP A 566 -24.17 0.73 -13.95
C ASP A 566 -25.09 1.35 -12.90
N LEU A 567 -25.61 0.53 -11.99
CA LEU A 567 -26.65 0.85 -11.02
C LEU A 567 -26.48 2.20 -10.30
N PHE A 568 -25.27 2.73 -10.23
CA PHE A 568 -24.97 3.99 -9.54
C PHE A 568 -24.25 5.04 -10.38
N GLY A 569 -23.95 4.77 -11.66
CA GLY A 569 -23.11 5.68 -12.47
C GLY A 569 -21.71 5.90 -11.88
N ILE A 570 -21.32 5.08 -10.91
CA ILE A 570 -19.97 5.03 -10.41
C ILE A 570 -19.25 4.12 -11.39
N ALA A 571 -18.46 4.74 -12.27
CA ALA A 571 -17.39 3.98 -12.87
C ALA A 571 -16.69 3.24 -11.72
N PRO A 572 -16.43 1.94 -11.90
CA PRO A 572 -15.55 1.23 -10.99
C PRO A 572 -14.37 2.13 -10.73
N SER A 573 -13.70 2.02 -9.60
CA SER A 573 -12.65 2.88 -9.04
C SER A 573 -11.62 3.49 -10.03
N VAL A 574 -11.98 3.63 -11.29
CA VAL A 574 -11.15 4.03 -12.42
C VAL A 574 -11.92 4.94 -13.36
N ILE A 575 -11.41 6.13 -13.60
CA ILE A 575 -11.81 6.96 -14.73
C ILE A 575 -11.38 6.19 -15.99
N PRO A 576 -12.28 5.87 -16.93
CA PRO A 576 -11.89 5.22 -18.17
C PRO A 576 -10.79 6.06 -18.85
N TYR A 577 -9.71 5.43 -19.25
CA TYR A 577 -8.60 6.03 -20.01
C TYR A 577 -9.10 6.91 -21.17
N ASN A 578 -10.21 6.55 -21.78
CA ASN A 578 -10.84 7.33 -22.86
C ASN A 578 -11.26 8.75 -22.41
N VAL A 579 -11.64 8.95 -21.14
CA VAL A 579 -11.96 10.28 -20.61
C VAL A 579 -10.67 11.08 -20.42
N PHE A 580 -9.64 10.46 -19.90
CA PHE A 580 -8.31 11.06 -19.71
C PHE A 580 -7.66 11.37 -21.07
N ARG A 581 -7.68 10.44 -22.02
CA ARG A 581 -7.19 10.62 -23.39
C ARG A 581 -7.93 11.74 -24.13
N ASN A 582 -9.24 11.83 -23.98
CA ASN A 582 -10.05 12.89 -24.60
C ASN A 582 -9.76 14.26 -23.99
N GLN A 583 -9.50 14.37 -22.70
CA GLN A 583 -9.07 15.61 -22.05
C GLN A 583 -7.67 16.06 -22.50
N MET A 584 -6.76 15.11 -22.70
CA MET A 584 -5.40 15.41 -23.24
C MET A 584 -5.46 15.84 -24.71
N HIS A 585 -6.38 15.29 -25.52
CA HIS A 585 -6.56 15.67 -26.92
C HIS A 585 -7.37 16.96 -27.12
N GLN A 586 -8.19 17.36 -26.16
CA GLN A 586 -8.93 18.64 -26.22
C GLN A 586 -8.13 19.86 -25.77
N LYS A 587 -6.94 19.65 -25.17
CA LYS A 587 -6.00 20.71 -24.77
C LYS A 587 -4.87 20.95 -25.78
N ARG A 588 -4.94 20.33 -26.98
CA ARG A 588 -4.02 20.59 -28.10
C ARG A 588 -4.62 21.55 -29.12
#